data_d26763fbfd02ca871934ef951b80116b
#
_entry.id   d26763fbfd02ca871934ef951b80116b
#
_cell.length_a   1.000
_cell.length_b   1.000
_cell.length_c   1.000
_cell.angle_alpha   90.00
_cell.angle_beta   90.00
_cell.angle_gamma   90.00
#
_symmetry.space_group_name_H-M   'P 1'
#
loop_
_entity.id
_entity.type
_entity.pdbx_description
1 polymer ?
#
loop_
_entity_poly.entity_id
_entity_poly.type
_entity_poly.pdbx_seq_one_letter_code
_entity_poly.pdbx_strand_id
1 'polypeptide(L)'
;VLYTKDVTGGDDDSIQSMVLAEKKTGTLTKISGDDYTIAGTTYSKGANATIKTGVDVKDDVDFYLDAYGYIIYMEESEDETSVDNLAYVEKVDEARGDYAILRLADGSKKTVDLDKSTYASLEKHVVSFKENKDGYKLTDKGAPQGVKTVDFEKGKPTVSVTSGTNYKTDSKTVFVYATETYEADGTTVKDTEYK
;
A
#
# COMPACT_ATOMS: atom_id res chain seq x y z
N VAL A 1 -6.85 -12.04 -19.69
CA VAL A 1 -6.67 -13.05 -20.75
C VAL A 1 -6.99 -12.40 -22.08
N LEU A 2 -6.09 -12.52 -23.06
CA LEU A 2 -6.30 -12.14 -24.45
C LEU A 2 -6.69 -13.38 -25.24
N TYR A 3 -7.65 -13.27 -26.12
CA TYR A 3 -8.05 -14.39 -26.97
C TYR A 3 -8.28 -13.91 -28.41
N THR A 4 -8.02 -14.79 -29.37
CA THR A 4 -8.41 -14.61 -30.77
C THR A 4 -9.62 -15.46 -31.07
N LYS A 5 -10.57 -14.87 -31.78
CA LYS A 5 -11.82 -15.49 -32.17
C LYS A 5 -11.78 -15.76 -33.69
N ASP A 6 -12.25 -16.91 -34.12
CA ASP A 6 -12.46 -17.16 -35.55
C ASP A 6 -13.73 -16.44 -36.02
N VAL A 7 -13.59 -15.62 -37.04
CA VAL A 7 -14.69 -14.80 -37.62
C VAL A 7 -15.09 -15.34 -39.01
N THR A 8 -14.74 -16.55 -39.34
CA THR A 8 -15.15 -17.18 -40.62
C THR A 8 -16.58 -17.68 -40.55
N GLY A 9 -17.53 -16.74 -40.60
CA GLY A 9 -18.86 -16.85 -41.16
C GLY A 9 -19.74 -18.08 -40.85
N GLY A 10 -19.61 -18.73 -39.69
CA GLY A 10 -20.48 -19.81 -39.20
C GLY A 10 -21.04 -19.51 -37.82
N ASP A 11 -22.16 -20.14 -37.46
CA ASP A 11 -22.85 -19.96 -36.17
C ASP A 11 -22.04 -20.39 -34.93
N ASP A 12 -20.85 -20.97 -35.10
CA ASP A 12 -19.97 -21.43 -34.03
C ASP A 12 -18.71 -20.54 -33.91
N ASP A 13 -18.85 -19.46 -33.18
CA ASP A 13 -17.73 -18.64 -32.76
C ASP A 13 -16.79 -19.42 -31.82
N SER A 14 -15.70 -19.97 -32.34
CA SER A 14 -14.71 -20.67 -31.52
C SER A 14 -13.52 -19.78 -31.13
N ILE A 15 -13.04 -19.93 -29.90
CA ILE A 15 -11.80 -19.32 -29.45
C ILE A 15 -10.65 -20.13 -30.01
N GLN A 16 -9.84 -19.52 -30.88
CA GLN A 16 -8.68 -20.16 -31.51
C GLN A 16 -7.45 -20.17 -30.62
N SER A 17 -7.24 -19.11 -29.86
CA SER A 17 -6.12 -19.02 -28.93
C SER A 17 -6.46 -18.18 -27.71
N MET A 18 -5.84 -18.52 -26.59
CA MET A 18 -5.98 -17.79 -25.34
C MET A 18 -4.61 -17.64 -24.69
N VAL A 19 -4.20 -16.40 -24.38
CA VAL A 19 -2.94 -16.08 -23.71
C VAL A 19 -3.19 -15.17 -22.52
N LEU A 20 -2.35 -15.28 -21.49
CA LEU A 20 -2.35 -14.31 -20.40
C LEU A 20 -1.81 -12.99 -20.90
N ALA A 21 -2.51 -11.89 -20.62
CA ALA A 21 -1.97 -10.56 -20.83
C ALA A 21 -0.79 -10.34 -19.88
N GLU A 22 0.28 -9.75 -20.40
CA GLU A 22 1.44 -9.40 -19.59
C GLU A 22 1.11 -8.24 -18.67
N LYS A 23 1.41 -8.40 -17.38
CA LYS A 23 1.31 -7.33 -16.38
C LYS A 23 2.50 -6.39 -16.56
N LYS A 24 2.23 -5.10 -16.59
CA LYS A 24 3.21 -4.01 -16.54
C LYS A 24 2.94 -3.14 -15.33
N THR A 25 3.99 -2.56 -14.78
CA THR A 25 3.91 -1.66 -13.61
C THR A 25 4.66 -0.37 -13.92
N GLY A 26 4.16 0.75 -13.43
CA GLY A 26 4.84 2.03 -13.56
C GLY A 26 4.08 3.17 -12.92
N THR A 27 4.76 4.28 -12.67
CA THR A 27 4.13 5.48 -12.09
C THR A 27 3.31 6.22 -13.13
N LEU A 28 2.04 6.46 -12.85
CA LEU A 28 1.13 7.25 -13.67
C LEU A 28 1.44 8.74 -13.50
N THR A 29 1.92 9.38 -14.55
CA THR A 29 2.37 10.78 -14.48
C THR A 29 1.40 11.77 -15.13
N LYS A 30 0.48 11.29 -15.98
CA LYS A 30 -0.51 12.15 -16.65
C LYS A 30 -1.72 11.34 -17.08
N ILE A 31 -2.90 11.95 -16.97
CA ILE A 31 -4.16 11.49 -17.56
C ILE A 31 -4.68 12.61 -18.48
N SER A 32 -5.04 12.27 -19.71
CA SER A 32 -5.57 13.23 -20.69
C SER A 32 -6.63 12.56 -21.56
N GLY A 33 -7.90 12.65 -21.16
CA GLY A 33 -8.98 11.88 -21.77
C GLY A 33 -8.78 10.38 -21.60
N ASP A 34 -8.68 9.66 -22.71
CA ASP A 34 -8.41 8.21 -22.72
C ASP A 34 -6.89 7.87 -22.78
N ASP A 35 -6.02 8.87 -22.68
CA ASP A 35 -4.57 8.67 -22.70
C ASP A 35 -3.96 8.75 -21.29
N TYR A 36 -3.12 7.78 -20.98
CA TYR A 36 -2.42 7.59 -19.71
C TYR A 36 -0.91 7.57 -19.96
N THR A 37 -0.16 8.48 -19.34
CA THR A 37 1.31 8.47 -19.41
C THR A 37 1.86 7.74 -18.18
N ILE A 38 2.44 6.57 -18.39
CA ILE A 38 2.96 5.68 -17.35
C ILE A 38 4.45 5.47 -17.61
N ALA A 39 5.30 5.73 -16.63
CA ALA A 39 6.75 5.63 -16.72
C ALA A 39 7.33 6.31 -17.99
N GLY A 40 6.76 7.47 -18.35
CA GLY A 40 7.20 8.27 -19.51
C GLY A 40 6.64 7.83 -20.86
N THR A 41 5.88 6.74 -20.95
CA THR A 41 5.23 6.25 -22.17
C THR A 41 3.73 6.52 -22.11
N THR A 42 3.15 7.02 -23.19
CA THR A 42 1.70 7.25 -23.29
C THR A 42 1.03 6.05 -23.92
N TYR A 43 -0.01 5.56 -23.25
CA TYR A 43 -0.88 4.46 -23.68
C TYR A 43 -2.31 4.96 -23.76
N SER A 44 -3.04 4.57 -24.80
CA SER A 44 -4.47 4.88 -24.91
C SER A 44 -5.30 3.74 -24.30
N LYS A 45 -6.41 4.10 -23.71
CA LYS A 45 -7.38 3.17 -23.16
C LYS A 45 -8.15 2.48 -24.27
N GLY A 46 -8.24 1.16 -24.24
CA GLY A 46 -9.08 0.38 -25.14
C GLY A 46 -10.59 0.61 -24.87
N ALA A 47 -11.43 0.44 -25.89
CA ALA A 47 -12.86 0.71 -25.81
C ALA A 47 -13.59 -0.03 -24.68
N ASN A 48 -13.14 -1.23 -24.33
CA ASN A 48 -13.70 -2.08 -23.27
C ASN A 48 -12.77 -2.20 -22.06
N ALA A 49 -11.85 -1.25 -21.89
CA ALA A 49 -10.91 -1.30 -20.78
C ALA A 49 -11.60 -1.01 -19.44
N THR A 50 -11.16 -1.70 -18.42
CA THR A 50 -11.55 -1.43 -17.02
C THR A 50 -10.42 -0.69 -16.33
N ILE A 51 -10.66 0.55 -15.93
CA ILE A 51 -9.79 1.31 -15.03
C ILE A 51 -10.44 1.28 -13.66
N LYS A 52 -9.75 0.76 -12.67
CA LYS A 52 -10.27 0.70 -11.30
C LYS A 52 -10.44 2.08 -10.70
N THR A 53 -11.47 2.23 -9.87
CA THR A 53 -11.72 3.46 -9.12
C THR A 53 -10.57 3.72 -8.16
N GLY A 54 -10.12 4.96 -8.10
CA GLY A 54 -9.05 5.40 -7.21
C GLY A 54 -7.68 5.51 -7.87
N VAL A 55 -7.53 5.07 -9.13
CA VAL A 55 -6.30 5.30 -9.91
C VAL A 55 -6.18 6.78 -10.27
N ASP A 56 -5.07 7.39 -9.87
CA ASP A 56 -4.81 8.82 -10.13
C ASP A 56 -3.33 9.11 -10.43
N VAL A 57 -3.07 10.35 -10.84
CA VAL A 57 -1.70 10.83 -11.12
C VAL A 57 -0.84 10.72 -9.86
N LYS A 58 0.40 10.27 -10.03
CA LYS A 58 1.42 9.89 -9.04
C LYS A 58 1.24 8.48 -8.45
N ASP A 59 0.18 7.76 -8.77
CA ASP A 59 0.06 6.36 -8.37
C ASP A 59 0.99 5.48 -9.19
N ASP A 60 1.55 4.45 -8.55
CA ASP A 60 2.08 3.31 -9.26
C ASP A 60 0.92 2.40 -9.65
N VAL A 61 0.86 2.03 -10.90
CA VAL A 61 -0.24 1.26 -11.44
C VAL A 61 0.24 -0.04 -12.04
N ASP A 62 -0.57 -1.07 -11.86
CA ASP A 62 -0.48 -2.31 -12.60
C ASP A 62 -1.43 -2.23 -13.77
N PHE A 63 -0.93 -2.46 -14.96
CA PHE A 63 -1.74 -2.38 -16.16
C PHE A 63 -1.43 -3.49 -17.15
N TYR A 64 -2.40 -3.79 -17.99
CA TYR A 64 -2.35 -4.86 -18.98
C TYR A 64 -2.69 -4.29 -20.35
N LEU A 65 -1.96 -4.70 -21.37
CA LEU A 65 -2.15 -4.24 -22.73
C LEU A 65 -2.73 -5.36 -23.60
N ASP A 66 -3.48 -4.96 -24.60
CA ASP A 66 -3.83 -5.86 -25.71
C ASP A 66 -2.67 -6.01 -26.70
N ALA A 67 -2.89 -6.79 -27.76
CA ALA A 67 -1.89 -7.03 -28.81
C ALA A 67 -1.52 -5.77 -29.62
N TYR A 68 -2.31 -4.71 -29.52
CA TYR A 68 -2.12 -3.44 -30.23
C TYR A 68 -1.54 -2.35 -29.31
N GLY A 69 -1.32 -2.67 -28.03
CA GLY A 69 -0.75 -1.74 -27.06
C GLY A 69 -1.77 -0.84 -26.37
N TYR A 70 -3.06 -1.11 -26.49
CA TYR A 70 -4.09 -0.41 -25.72
C TYR A 70 -4.25 -0.98 -24.32
N ILE A 71 -4.47 -0.13 -23.34
CA ILE A 71 -4.78 -0.56 -21.97
C ILE A 71 -6.12 -1.27 -21.97
N ILE A 72 -6.18 -2.49 -21.46
CA ILE A 72 -7.38 -3.29 -21.27
C ILE A 72 -7.82 -3.37 -19.81
N TYR A 73 -6.88 -3.20 -18.89
CA TYR A 73 -7.13 -3.17 -17.45
C TYR A 73 -6.03 -2.37 -16.76
N MET A 74 -6.41 -1.59 -15.74
CA MET A 74 -5.47 -0.88 -14.88
C MET A 74 -6.04 -0.76 -13.48
N GLU A 75 -5.18 -0.95 -12.50
CA GLU A 75 -5.45 -0.77 -11.09
C GLU A 75 -4.25 -0.12 -10.41
N GLU A 76 -4.46 0.44 -9.22
CA GLU A 76 -3.34 0.86 -8.38
C GLU A 76 -2.51 -0.37 -8.04
N SER A 77 -1.19 -0.28 -8.24
CA SER A 77 -0.29 -1.37 -7.88
C SER A 77 -0.39 -1.62 -6.38
N GLU A 78 -0.61 -2.87 -6.01
CA GLU A 78 -0.44 -3.26 -4.61
C GLU A 78 1.04 -3.08 -4.29
N ASP A 79 1.37 -2.10 -3.45
CA ASP A 79 2.73 -1.85 -3.02
C ASP A 79 3.36 -3.16 -2.57
N GLU A 80 4.42 -3.60 -3.27
CA GLU A 80 5.39 -4.45 -2.61
C GLU A 80 5.89 -3.65 -1.41
N THR A 81 5.47 -4.07 -0.23
CA THR A 81 5.68 -3.33 1.01
C THR A 81 7.17 -3.23 1.27
N SER A 82 7.81 -2.22 0.67
CA SER A 82 9.16 -1.85 1.06
C SER A 82 9.12 -1.36 2.50
N VAL A 83 10.11 -1.74 3.30
CA VAL A 83 10.25 -1.25 4.67
C VAL A 83 10.29 0.29 4.70
N ASP A 84 10.79 0.90 3.61
CA ASP A 84 10.87 2.35 3.44
C ASP A 84 9.50 3.04 3.36
N ASN A 85 8.46 2.29 2.97
CA ASN A 85 7.08 2.77 2.88
C ASN A 85 6.21 2.32 4.06
N LEU A 86 6.81 1.70 5.08
CA LEU A 86 6.13 1.34 6.32
C LEU A 86 6.33 2.40 7.38
N ALA A 87 5.27 2.67 8.13
CA ALA A 87 5.31 3.56 9.28
C ALA A 87 4.34 3.08 10.37
N TYR A 88 4.64 3.46 11.59
CA TYR A 88 3.69 3.39 12.69
C TYR A 88 3.00 4.74 12.84
N VAL A 89 1.67 4.76 12.93
CA VAL A 89 0.89 5.98 13.08
C VAL A 89 0.85 6.36 14.57
N GLU A 90 1.60 7.38 14.96
CA GLU A 90 1.59 7.88 16.35
C GLU A 90 0.33 8.66 16.65
N LYS A 91 -0.15 9.45 15.70
CA LYS A 91 -1.31 10.31 15.84
C LYS A 91 -1.95 10.60 14.50
N VAL A 92 -3.28 10.71 14.49
CA VAL A 92 -4.06 11.31 13.41
C VAL A 92 -4.82 12.50 13.98
N ASP A 93 -4.78 13.66 13.33
CA ASP A 93 -5.52 14.86 13.74
C ASP A 93 -6.36 15.38 12.58
N GLU A 94 -7.64 15.06 12.62
CA GLU A 94 -8.63 15.49 11.63
C GLU A 94 -9.26 16.86 12.00
N ALA A 95 -9.10 17.30 13.25
CA ALA A 95 -9.73 18.53 13.75
C ALA A 95 -8.97 19.81 13.34
N ARG A 96 -7.69 19.70 12.96
CA ARG A 96 -6.81 20.85 12.64
C ARG A 96 -6.20 20.80 11.25
N GLY A 97 -6.73 19.95 10.37
CA GLY A 97 -6.29 19.87 8.99
C GLY A 97 -5.72 18.51 8.60
N ASP A 98 -6.47 17.43 8.76
CA ASP A 98 -6.22 16.10 8.18
C ASP A 98 -4.72 15.74 8.04
N TYR A 99 -3.99 15.66 9.14
CA TYR A 99 -2.59 15.24 9.12
C TYR A 99 -2.32 14.03 10.02
N ALA A 100 -1.26 13.29 9.71
CA ALA A 100 -0.75 12.22 10.57
C ALA A 100 0.71 12.46 10.97
N ILE A 101 1.07 11.97 12.15
CA ILE A 101 2.45 11.84 12.60
C ILE A 101 2.84 10.39 12.48
N LEU A 102 3.79 10.12 11.60
CA LEU A 102 4.30 8.80 11.27
C LEU A 102 5.67 8.59 11.91
N ARG A 103 5.87 7.42 12.53
CA ARG A 103 7.19 6.92 12.93
C ARG A 103 7.70 5.99 11.84
N LEU A 104 8.79 6.39 11.17
CA LEU A 104 9.38 5.62 10.09
C LEU A 104 10.26 4.47 10.60
N ALA A 105 10.64 3.58 9.68
CA ALA A 105 11.48 2.42 9.99
C ALA A 105 12.88 2.77 10.54
N ASP A 106 13.39 3.96 10.23
CA ASP A 106 14.66 4.49 10.76
C ASP A 106 14.52 5.16 12.13
N GLY A 107 13.32 5.17 12.70
CA GLY A 107 12.99 5.80 13.97
C GLY A 107 12.71 7.31 13.87
N SER A 108 12.82 7.93 12.70
CA SER A 108 12.50 9.33 12.52
C SER A 108 10.99 9.59 12.53
N LYS A 109 10.60 10.86 12.75
CA LYS A 109 9.19 11.28 12.64
C LYS A 109 8.98 12.06 11.36
N LYS A 110 7.85 11.78 10.72
CA LYS A 110 7.36 12.53 9.58
C LYS A 110 5.93 12.98 9.82
N THR A 111 5.67 14.27 9.68
CA THR A 111 4.28 14.78 9.64
C THR A 111 3.87 14.86 8.17
N VAL A 112 2.72 14.32 7.85
CA VAL A 112 2.18 14.24 6.49
C VAL A 112 0.75 14.75 6.46
N ASP A 113 0.42 15.55 5.43
CA ASP A 113 -0.96 15.91 5.14
C ASP A 113 -1.65 14.71 4.49
N LEU A 114 -2.86 14.41 4.91
CA LEU A 114 -3.62 13.24 4.47
C LEU A 114 -4.46 13.57 3.23
N ASP A 115 -4.65 12.61 2.36
CA ASP A 115 -5.48 12.76 1.15
C ASP A 115 -6.99 12.77 1.45
N LYS A 116 -7.39 12.38 2.68
CA LYS A 116 -8.78 12.36 3.15
C LYS A 116 -8.87 12.30 4.67
N SER A 117 -10.04 12.60 5.22
CA SER A 117 -10.35 12.65 6.65
C SER A 117 -10.95 11.35 7.22
N THR A 118 -10.42 10.17 6.85
CA THR A 118 -10.99 8.88 7.28
C THR A 118 -9.97 7.95 7.92
N TYR A 119 -8.87 8.50 8.42
CA TYR A 119 -7.75 7.70 8.93
C TYR A 119 -7.63 7.66 10.46
N ALA A 120 -8.57 8.27 11.21
CA ALA A 120 -8.54 8.27 12.69
C ALA A 120 -8.45 6.86 13.30
N SER A 121 -9.09 5.87 12.66
CA SER A 121 -9.02 4.48 13.10
C SER A 121 -7.65 3.82 12.93
N LEU A 122 -6.75 4.44 12.18
CA LEU A 122 -5.39 3.93 11.94
C LEU A 122 -4.37 4.44 12.97
N GLU A 123 -4.77 5.28 13.91
CA GLU A 123 -3.91 5.66 15.03
C GLU A 123 -3.46 4.41 15.79
N LYS A 124 -2.15 4.33 16.08
CA LYS A 124 -1.48 3.16 16.66
C LYS A 124 -1.42 1.91 15.76
N HIS A 125 -1.69 2.03 14.47
CA HIS A 125 -1.51 0.95 13.50
C HIS A 125 -0.19 1.06 12.75
N VAL A 126 0.27 -0.06 12.21
CA VAL A 126 1.30 -0.08 11.17
C VAL A 126 0.60 0.11 9.83
N VAL A 127 1.10 1.03 9.04
CA VAL A 127 0.54 1.36 7.72
C VAL A 127 1.64 1.35 6.66
N SER A 128 1.28 1.07 5.42
CA SER A 128 2.05 1.58 4.31
C SER A 128 1.53 2.99 3.98
N PHE A 129 2.44 3.87 3.54
CA PHE A 129 2.09 5.23 3.19
C PHE A 129 2.67 5.62 1.84
N LYS A 130 1.90 6.41 1.10
CA LYS A 130 2.28 6.86 -0.24
C LYS A 130 1.74 8.26 -0.49
N GLU A 131 2.55 9.10 -1.12
CA GLU A 131 2.14 10.42 -1.55
C GLU A 131 1.37 10.33 -2.88
N ASN A 132 0.21 10.97 -2.95
CA ASN A 132 -0.56 11.19 -4.16
C ASN A 132 -0.78 12.70 -4.39
N LYS A 133 -1.59 13.10 -5.37
CA LYS A 133 -1.83 14.51 -5.69
C LYS A 133 -2.52 15.30 -4.57
N ASP A 134 -3.30 14.63 -3.74
CA ASP A 134 -4.15 15.24 -2.70
C ASP A 134 -3.52 15.17 -1.31
N GLY A 135 -2.41 14.45 -1.15
CA GLY A 135 -1.71 14.25 0.12
C GLY A 135 -1.15 12.84 0.27
N TYR A 136 -1.13 12.32 1.48
CA TYR A 136 -0.66 10.97 1.77
C TYR A 136 -1.81 10.01 2.00
N LYS A 137 -1.82 8.92 1.24
CA LYS A 137 -2.68 7.76 1.45
C LYS A 137 -2.04 6.82 2.46
N LEU A 138 -2.82 6.41 3.46
CA LEU A 138 -2.41 5.39 4.42
C LEU A 138 -3.19 4.10 4.16
N THR A 139 -2.48 2.98 4.13
CA THR A 139 -3.09 1.66 3.99
C THR A 139 -2.76 0.82 5.21
N ASP A 140 -3.78 0.33 5.91
CA ASP A 140 -3.64 -0.47 7.12
C ASP A 140 -2.90 -1.78 6.85
N LYS A 141 -1.87 -2.06 7.65
CA LYS A 141 -1.13 -3.33 7.65
C LYS A 141 -1.32 -4.10 8.96
N GLY A 142 -2.04 -3.54 9.89
CA GLY A 142 -2.48 -4.18 11.12
C GLY A 142 -2.18 -3.39 12.39
N ALA A 143 -3.01 -3.64 13.39
CA ALA A 143 -2.80 -3.12 14.73
C ALA A 143 -1.60 -3.81 15.41
N PRO A 144 -0.85 -3.09 16.27
CA PRO A 144 0.20 -3.71 17.05
C PRO A 144 -0.40 -4.80 17.93
N GLN A 145 0.28 -5.93 17.97
CA GLN A 145 -0.06 -7.00 18.91
C GLN A 145 0.33 -6.52 20.30
N GLY A 146 -0.55 -6.67 21.27
CA GLY A 146 -0.27 -6.38 22.68
C GLY A 146 0.85 -7.30 23.19
N VAL A 147 2.09 -6.88 23.00
CA VAL A 147 3.26 -7.67 23.35
C VAL A 147 3.65 -7.40 24.78
N LYS A 148 3.69 -8.43 25.62
CA LYS A 148 4.16 -8.32 26.99
C LYS A 148 5.66 -8.60 27.14
N THR A 149 6.24 -9.45 26.30
CA THR A 149 7.67 -9.75 26.31
C THR A 149 8.07 -10.25 24.91
N VAL A 150 9.18 -9.77 24.40
CA VAL A 150 9.78 -10.21 23.14
C VAL A 150 11.13 -10.81 23.45
N ASP A 151 11.30 -12.08 23.16
CA ASP A 151 12.60 -12.75 23.26
C ASP A 151 13.34 -12.68 21.92
N PHE A 152 14.45 -11.94 21.92
CA PHE A 152 15.37 -11.88 20.80
C PHE A 152 16.54 -12.83 21.07
N GLU A 153 16.59 -13.96 20.39
CA GLU A 153 17.78 -14.79 20.38
C GLU A 153 18.67 -14.42 19.18
N LYS A 154 19.87 -13.95 19.47
CA LYS A 154 20.85 -13.60 18.43
C LYS A 154 21.10 -14.78 17.49
N GLY A 155 20.82 -14.56 16.20
CA GLY A 155 21.03 -15.56 15.15
C GLY A 155 19.81 -16.45 14.86
N LYS A 156 18.68 -16.31 15.58
CA LYS A 156 17.44 -16.98 15.21
C LYS A 156 16.56 -16.09 14.31
N PRO A 157 16.00 -16.66 13.23
CA PRO A 157 15.13 -15.91 12.31
C PRO A 157 13.67 -15.81 12.81
N THR A 158 13.47 -15.92 14.12
CA THR A 158 12.13 -15.88 14.72
C THR A 158 12.15 -15.06 16.00
N VAL A 159 11.08 -14.30 16.20
CA VAL A 159 10.78 -13.60 17.43
C VAL A 159 9.59 -14.27 18.09
N SER A 160 9.78 -14.69 19.33
CA SER A 160 8.72 -15.28 20.15
C SER A 160 8.03 -14.19 20.98
N VAL A 161 6.70 -14.20 20.97
CA VAL A 161 5.88 -13.31 21.77
C VAL A 161 5.24 -14.12 22.90
N THR A 162 5.09 -13.54 24.06
CA THR A 162 4.53 -14.22 25.27
C THR A 162 3.15 -14.84 25.04
N SER A 163 2.41 -14.42 24.00
CA SER A 163 1.14 -15.04 23.59
C SER A 163 1.31 -16.39 22.87
N GLY A 164 2.55 -16.87 22.66
CA GLY A 164 2.83 -18.13 21.97
C GLY A 164 2.91 -18.04 20.45
N THR A 165 2.80 -16.85 19.87
CA THR A 165 2.97 -16.65 18.42
C THR A 165 4.42 -16.38 18.11
N ASN A 166 4.98 -17.13 17.14
CA ASN A 166 6.32 -16.92 16.63
C ASN A 166 6.25 -16.21 15.30
N TYR A 167 6.93 -15.07 15.18
CA TYR A 167 7.05 -14.32 13.93
C TYR A 167 8.39 -14.62 13.28
N LYS A 168 8.36 -14.92 11.98
CA LYS A 168 9.60 -15.03 11.19
C LYS A 168 10.17 -13.64 10.97
N THR A 169 11.47 -13.52 11.10
CA THR A 169 12.21 -12.27 10.89
C THR A 169 13.37 -12.51 9.93
N ASP A 170 13.79 -11.45 9.27
CA ASP A 170 14.95 -11.41 8.40
C ASP A 170 15.79 -10.16 8.67
N SER A 171 16.80 -9.91 7.85
CA SER A 171 17.68 -8.75 7.98
C SER A 171 17.00 -7.40 7.68
N LYS A 172 15.79 -7.44 7.12
CA LYS A 172 14.99 -6.24 6.78
C LYS A 172 13.86 -6.00 7.77
N THR A 173 13.66 -6.90 8.72
CA THR A 173 12.60 -6.77 9.72
C THR A 173 12.89 -5.60 10.66
N VAL A 174 11.96 -4.69 10.76
CA VAL A 174 11.99 -3.54 11.68
C VAL A 174 10.98 -3.76 12.80
N PHE A 175 11.41 -3.52 14.02
CA PHE A 175 10.55 -3.57 15.20
C PHE A 175 10.29 -2.15 15.67
N VAL A 176 9.01 -1.81 15.83
CA VAL A 176 8.60 -0.58 16.51
C VAL A 176 7.99 -0.99 17.85
N TYR A 177 8.52 -0.49 18.94
CA TYR A 177 7.95 -0.70 20.25
C TYR A 177 7.72 0.63 20.97
N ALA A 178 6.65 0.67 21.76
CA ALA A 178 6.28 1.81 22.55
C ALA A 178 6.49 1.49 24.03
N THR A 179 7.10 2.41 24.76
CA THR A 179 7.18 2.38 26.22
C THR A 179 6.25 3.45 26.76
N GLU A 180 5.21 3.04 27.47
CA GLU A 180 4.29 3.96 28.09
C GLU A 180 4.68 4.21 29.55
N THR A 181 4.71 5.48 29.94
CA THR A 181 4.79 5.89 31.34
C THR A 181 3.41 6.34 31.81
N TYR A 182 3.06 6.01 33.03
CA TYR A 182 1.73 6.28 33.58
C TYR A 182 1.78 7.37 34.63
N GLU A 183 0.67 8.09 34.80
CA GLU A 183 0.46 8.98 35.93
C GLU A 183 0.41 8.19 37.27
N ALA A 184 0.37 8.89 38.38
CA ALA A 184 0.34 8.28 39.72
C ALA A 184 -0.90 7.39 39.99
N ASP A 185 -1.95 7.51 39.15
CA ASP A 185 -3.13 6.64 39.18
C ASP A 185 -2.87 5.24 38.58
N GLY A 186 -1.74 5.04 37.92
CA GLY A 186 -1.34 3.77 37.30
C GLY A 186 -2.15 3.36 36.06
N THR A 187 -3.05 4.21 35.59
CA THR A 187 -3.97 3.92 34.47
C THR A 187 -3.92 4.96 33.36
N THR A 188 -3.67 6.22 33.69
CA THR A 188 -3.59 7.30 32.71
C THR A 188 -2.19 7.34 32.10
N VAL A 189 -2.08 7.19 30.79
CA VAL A 189 -0.80 7.30 30.08
C VAL A 189 -0.32 8.75 30.12
N LYS A 190 0.84 8.97 30.73
CA LYS A 190 1.48 10.29 30.84
C LYS A 190 2.31 10.60 29.61
N ASP A 191 3.07 9.63 29.14
CA ASP A 191 3.95 9.78 27.99
C ASP A 191 4.15 8.42 27.29
N THR A 192 4.41 8.48 25.99
CA THR A 192 4.71 7.32 25.17
C THR A 192 5.99 7.57 24.37
N GLU A 193 7.03 6.81 24.67
CA GLU A 193 8.29 6.83 23.93
C GLU A 193 8.30 5.69 22.91
N TYR A 194 8.56 6.02 21.64
CA TYR A 194 8.66 5.06 20.54
C TYR A 194 10.13 4.84 20.17
N LYS A 195 10.51 3.57 19.97
CA LYS A 195 11.86 3.16 19.55
C LYS A 195 11.78 2.14 18.43
#